data_c9485d5b2e327f571af7af6e3481ad30
#
_entry.id   c9485d5b2e327f571af7af6e3481ad30
#
_cell.length_a   1.000
_cell.length_b   1.000
_cell.length_c   1.000
_cell.angle_alpha   90.00
_cell.angle_beta   90.00
_cell.angle_gamma   90.00
#
_symmetry.space_group_name_H-M   'P 1'
#
loop_
_entity.id
_entity.type
_entity.pdbx_description
1 polymer ?
#
loop_
_entity_poly.entity_id
_entity_poly.type
_entity_poly.pdbx_seq_one_letter_code
_entity_poly.pdbx_strand_id
1 'polypeptide(L)'
;MASIIKVQNLRKVYRVGKEKVVALDDICLEIGEGEMCCIVGASGSGKSTLLNQLAGLEKPTKGRVLIGKHDISAMTEDELADFRQQHLGFIFQSYNLLPSMTAAENVALPLMFKGMGKKQREKLARKELKKMGLLSRANHKPTEMSGGQQQRVGIARAFVAKPKVIFADEPTGNLDSTTSRQVLYSMLEMAKSYGITFVMVTHDKELAYCGDPIVTIKDGRVLDNVLLGEDEKAENRRRLFGDVTSGDIAEPETTVAEEKKPAARQAKAVAAAVAEKVNQESM
;
A
#
# COMPACT_ATOMS: atom_id res chain seq x y z
N MET A 1 -5.51 -26.04 1.03
CA MET A 1 -5.34 -25.01 2.09
C MET A 1 -6.70 -24.48 2.49
N ALA A 2 -6.86 -23.93 3.70
CA ALA A 2 -8.14 -23.32 4.09
C ALA A 2 -8.31 -21.99 3.33
N SER A 3 -9.52 -21.75 2.78
CA SER A 3 -9.83 -20.48 2.13
C SER A 3 -10.01 -19.38 3.18
N ILE A 4 -9.29 -18.26 3.06
CA ILE A 4 -9.45 -17.09 3.95
C ILE A 4 -10.44 -16.08 3.38
N ILE A 5 -10.52 -15.95 2.05
CA ILE A 5 -11.51 -15.10 1.38
C ILE A 5 -12.39 -16.00 0.50
N LYS A 6 -13.71 -15.83 0.64
CA LYS A 6 -14.69 -16.52 -0.18
C LYS A 6 -15.74 -15.55 -0.68
N VAL A 7 -15.89 -15.50 -1.99
CA VAL A 7 -16.86 -14.64 -2.70
C VAL A 7 -17.91 -15.51 -3.35
N GLN A 8 -19.19 -15.17 -3.14
CA GLN A 8 -20.32 -15.95 -3.65
C GLN A 8 -21.31 -15.05 -4.38
N ASN A 9 -21.46 -15.26 -5.70
CA ASN A 9 -22.41 -14.59 -6.59
C ASN A 9 -22.42 -13.06 -6.41
N LEU A 10 -21.23 -12.47 -6.25
CA LEU A 10 -21.05 -11.05 -5.95
C LEU A 10 -21.46 -10.20 -7.14
N ARG A 11 -22.37 -9.25 -6.91
CA ARG A 11 -22.82 -8.29 -7.91
C ARG A 11 -22.78 -6.88 -7.35
N LYS A 12 -22.24 -5.94 -8.14
CA LYS A 12 -22.26 -4.52 -7.82
C LYS A 12 -22.82 -3.71 -8.97
N VAL A 13 -23.83 -2.92 -8.67
CA VAL A 13 -24.49 -2.01 -9.61
C VAL A 13 -24.42 -0.58 -9.08
N TYR A 14 -23.85 0.32 -9.86
CA TYR A 14 -23.88 1.76 -9.58
C TYR A 14 -25.04 2.42 -10.31
N ARG A 15 -25.54 3.52 -9.74
CA ARG A 15 -26.52 4.41 -10.41
C ARG A 15 -25.80 5.69 -10.79
N VAL A 16 -25.74 5.97 -12.07
CA VAL A 16 -25.16 7.19 -12.62
C VAL A 16 -26.30 7.98 -13.27
N GLY A 17 -26.86 8.94 -12.53
CA GLY A 17 -28.10 9.61 -12.94
C GLY A 17 -29.27 8.64 -13.05
N LYS A 18 -29.81 8.47 -14.25
CA LYS A 18 -30.91 7.53 -14.55
C LYS A 18 -30.44 6.15 -14.99
N GLU A 19 -29.17 5.98 -15.31
CA GLU A 19 -28.61 4.75 -15.83
C GLU A 19 -28.10 3.82 -14.71
N LYS A 20 -28.13 2.51 -14.99
CA LYS A 20 -27.55 1.49 -14.11
C LYS A 20 -26.31 0.92 -14.79
N VAL A 21 -25.17 1.04 -14.13
CA VAL A 21 -23.90 0.47 -14.58
C VAL A 21 -23.59 -0.75 -13.73
N VAL A 22 -23.54 -1.92 -14.35
CA VAL A 22 -23.16 -3.17 -13.68
C VAL A 22 -21.64 -3.23 -13.70
N ALA A 23 -21.01 -3.00 -12.54
CA ALA A 23 -19.56 -3.00 -12.40
C ALA A 23 -19.01 -4.40 -12.09
N LEU A 24 -19.78 -5.23 -11.38
CA LEU A 24 -19.46 -6.64 -11.12
C LEU A 24 -20.73 -7.46 -11.33
N ASP A 25 -20.57 -8.61 -11.97
CA ASP A 25 -21.69 -9.51 -12.31
C ASP A 25 -21.31 -10.96 -12.07
N ASP A 26 -21.93 -11.55 -11.03
CA ASP A 26 -21.82 -12.95 -10.65
C ASP A 26 -20.38 -13.43 -10.38
N ILE A 27 -19.61 -12.66 -9.61
CA ILE A 27 -18.26 -13.03 -9.23
C ILE A 27 -18.29 -14.13 -8.16
N CYS A 28 -17.62 -15.24 -8.43
CA CYS A 28 -17.28 -16.29 -7.48
C CYS A 28 -15.76 -16.46 -7.45
N LEU A 29 -15.16 -16.40 -6.24
CA LEU A 29 -13.71 -16.47 -6.06
C LEU A 29 -13.37 -17.02 -4.67
N GLU A 30 -12.34 -17.83 -4.59
CA GLU A 30 -11.74 -18.25 -3.32
C GLU A 30 -10.25 -17.95 -3.32
N ILE A 31 -9.73 -17.45 -2.19
CA ILE A 31 -8.31 -17.18 -1.97
C ILE A 31 -7.90 -17.88 -0.68
N GLY A 32 -6.83 -18.66 -0.75
CA GLY A 32 -6.27 -19.41 0.37
C GLY A 32 -5.53 -18.54 1.37
N GLU A 33 -5.35 -19.05 2.58
CA GLU A 33 -4.57 -18.38 3.62
C GLU A 33 -3.09 -18.37 3.26
N GLY A 34 -2.44 -17.19 3.35
CA GLY A 34 -1.05 -16.97 2.99
C GLY A 34 -0.77 -16.88 1.48
N GLU A 35 -1.80 -16.99 0.64
CA GLU A 35 -1.67 -16.80 -0.80
C GLU A 35 -1.43 -15.35 -1.18
N MET A 36 -0.87 -15.16 -2.37
CA MET A 36 -0.71 -13.89 -3.02
C MET A 36 -1.55 -13.84 -4.29
N CYS A 37 -2.78 -13.38 -4.19
CA CYS A 37 -3.69 -13.24 -5.31
C CYS A 37 -3.42 -11.95 -6.10
N CYS A 38 -3.19 -12.06 -7.41
CA CYS A 38 -3.12 -10.93 -8.32
C CYS A 38 -4.38 -10.85 -9.18
N ILE A 39 -5.09 -9.71 -9.13
CA ILE A 39 -6.27 -9.42 -9.94
C ILE A 39 -5.86 -8.52 -11.08
N VAL A 40 -6.02 -8.99 -12.32
CA VAL A 40 -5.62 -8.28 -13.54
C VAL A 40 -6.81 -8.03 -14.47
N GLY A 41 -6.66 -7.07 -15.37
CA GLY A 41 -7.66 -6.73 -16.39
C GLY A 41 -7.46 -5.32 -16.93
N ALA A 42 -8.17 -4.97 -18.00
CA ALA A 42 -8.14 -3.65 -18.58
C ALA A 42 -8.68 -2.57 -17.63
N SER A 43 -8.37 -1.29 -17.91
CA SER A 43 -9.00 -0.18 -17.20
C SER A 43 -10.53 -0.25 -17.34
N GLY A 44 -11.26 0.00 -16.26
CA GLY A 44 -12.72 -0.09 -16.24
C GLY A 44 -13.31 -1.50 -16.17
N SER A 45 -12.50 -2.57 -16.11
CA SER A 45 -13.01 -3.95 -16.05
C SER A 45 -13.65 -4.34 -14.72
N GLY A 46 -13.60 -3.51 -13.67
CA GLY A 46 -14.19 -3.77 -12.35
C GLY A 46 -13.18 -4.16 -11.25
N LYS A 47 -11.86 -4.14 -11.50
CA LYS A 47 -10.82 -4.57 -10.55
C LYS A 47 -10.86 -3.82 -9.21
N SER A 48 -10.76 -2.49 -9.22
CA SER A 48 -10.82 -1.68 -7.99
C SER A 48 -12.18 -1.79 -7.30
N THR A 49 -13.28 -1.95 -8.08
CA THR A 49 -14.60 -2.25 -7.52
C THR A 49 -14.58 -3.58 -6.77
N LEU A 50 -14.00 -4.64 -7.37
CA LEU A 50 -13.87 -5.93 -6.67
C LEU A 50 -13.03 -5.79 -5.41
N LEU A 51 -11.85 -5.13 -5.50
CA LEU A 51 -10.99 -4.90 -4.34
C LEU A 51 -11.77 -4.20 -3.20
N ASN A 52 -12.54 -3.15 -3.51
CA ASN A 52 -13.37 -2.43 -2.54
C ASN A 52 -14.43 -3.32 -1.88
N GLN A 53 -15.04 -4.24 -2.64
CA GLN A 53 -15.99 -5.20 -2.09
C GLN A 53 -15.31 -6.20 -1.15
N LEU A 54 -14.15 -6.76 -1.57
CA LEU A 54 -13.36 -7.70 -0.77
C LEU A 54 -12.85 -7.06 0.52
N ALA A 55 -12.53 -5.79 0.46
CA ALA A 55 -12.02 -5.01 1.59
C ALA A 55 -13.11 -4.45 2.51
N GLY A 56 -14.40 -4.65 2.18
CA GLY A 56 -15.51 -4.07 2.92
C GLY A 56 -15.50 -2.54 2.95
N LEU A 57 -14.95 -1.91 1.90
CA LEU A 57 -15.00 -0.46 1.70
C LEU A 57 -16.33 -0.03 1.05
N GLU A 58 -16.95 -0.96 0.33
CA GLU A 58 -18.27 -0.79 -0.26
C GLU A 58 -19.11 -2.06 -0.08
N LYS A 59 -20.41 -1.91 0.13
CA LYS A 59 -21.32 -3.06 0.21
C LYS A 59 -21.74 -3.55 -1.17
N PRO A 60 -21.89 -4.86 -1.36
CA PRO A 60 -22.39 -5.43 -2.60
C PRO A 60 -23.88 -5.10 -2.80
N THR A 61 -24.32 -5.10 -4.08
CA THR A 61 -25.75 -5.04 -4.40
C THR A 61 -26.41 -6.40 -4.17
N LYS A 62 -25.69 -7.49 -4.44
CA LYS A 62 -26.10 -8.88 -4.18
C LYS A 62 -24.85 -9.74 -3.94
N GLY A 63 -25.06 -10.92 -3.37
CA GLY A 63 -23.99 -11.87 -3.09
C GLY A 63 -23.34 -11.65 -1.73
N ARG A 64 -22.25 -12.36 -1.46
CA ARG A 64 -21.56 -12.37 -0.17
C ARG A 64 -20.06 -12.34 -0.33
N VAL A 65 -19.39 -11.72 0.65
CA VAL A 65 -17.95 -11.79 0.85
C VAL A 65 -17.69 -12.25 2.27
N LEU A 66 -16.99 -13.37 2.40
CA LEU A 66 -16.56 -13.91 3.68
C LEU A 66 -15.05 -13.75 3.81
N ILE A 67 -14.59 -13.30 4.99
CA ILE A 67 -13.16 -13.29 5.36
C ILE A 67 -13.01 -14.10 6.65
N GLY A 68 -12.33 -15.24 6.55
CA GLY A 68 -12.32 -16.23 7.60
C GLY A 68 -13.75 -16.73 7.90
N LYS A 69 -14.23 -16.49 9.13
CA LYS A 69 -15.58 -16.86 9.56
C LYS A 69 -16.60 -15.72 9.46
N HIS A 70 -16.19 -14.55 9.00
CA HIS A 70 -16.99 -13.33 9.05
C HIS A 70 -17.62 -13.03 7.68
N ASP A 71 -18.95 -12.96 7.61
CA ASP A 71 -19.67 -12.43 6.44
C ASP A 71 -19.66 -10.91 6.52
N ILE A 72 -18.68 -10.28 5.85
CA ILE A 72 -18.52 -8.82 5.86
C ILE A 72 -19.62 -8.10 5.08
N SER A 73 -20.35 -8.80 4.22
CA SER A 73 -21.48 -8.22 3.47
C SER A 73 -22.69 -7.92 4.35
N ALA A 74 -22.83 -8.65 5.45
CA ALA A 74 -23.93 -8.51 6.40
C ALA A 74 -23.65 -7.50 7.52
N MET A 75 -22.40 -7.07 7.69
CA MET A 75 -21.98 -6.15 8.76
C MET A 75 -22.52 -4.73 8.55
N THR A 76 -22.76 -4.01 9.64
CA THR A 76 -23.00 -2.56 9.64
C THR A 76 -21.71 -1.80 9.30
N GLU A 77 -21.80 -0.49 9.04
CA GLU A 77 -20.61 0.32 8.76
C GLU A 77 -19.65 0.38 9.96
N ASP A 78 -20.18 0.44 11.17
CA ASP A 78 -19.36 0.44 12.40
C ASP A 78 -18.65 -0.91 12.58
N GLU A 79 -19.36 -2.02 12.41
CA GLU A 79 -18.77 -3.36 12.47
C GLU A 79 -17.71 -3.57 11.37
N LEU A 80 -17.94 -3.04 10.15
CA LEU A 80 -16.96 -3.06 9.07
C LEU A 80 -15.72 -2.21 9.42
N ALA A 81 -15.89 -1.06 10.07
CA ALA A 81 -14.79 -0.21 10.49
C ALA A 81 -13.91 -0.94 11.52
N ASP A 82 -14.52 -1.56 12.52
CA ASP A 82 -13.81 -2.36 13.53
C ASP A 82 -13.14 -3.59 12.90
N PHE A 83 -13.83 -4.28 11.99
CA PHE A 83 -13.27 -5.43 11.30
C PHE A 83 -12.04 -5.04 10.46
N ARG A 84 -12.13 -3.96 9.67
CA ARG A 84 -10.98 -3.45 8.89
C ARG A 84 -9.80 -3.10 9.78
N GLN A 85 -10.05 -2.38 10.88
CA GLN A 85 -9.01 -2.00 11.83
C GLN A 85 -8.29 -3.20 12.45
N GLN A 86 -9.00 -4.28 12.73
CA GLN A 86 -8.44 -5.46 13.39
C GLN A 86 -7.74 -6.42 12.44
N HIS A 87 -8.27 -6.60 11.22
CA HIS A 87 -7.94 -7.73 10.36
C HIS A 87 -7.31 -7.35 9.02
N LEU A 88 -7.48 -6.11 8.56
CA LEU A 88 -7.10 -5.71 7.21
C LEU A 88 -6.00 -4.66 7.18
N GLY A 89 -5.18 -4.71 6.14
CA GLY A 89 -4.22 -3.66 5.78
C GLY A 89 -4.48 -3.15 4.38
N PHE A 90 -4.07 -1.90 4.10
CA PHE A 90 -4.32 -1.25 2.82
C PHE A 90 -3.06 -0.58 2.29
N ILE A 91 -2.76 -0.82 1.00
CA ILE A 91 -1.72 -0.14 0.24
C ILE A 91 -2.41 0.51 -0.96
N PHE A 92 -2.23 1.82 -1.12
CA PHE A 92 -2.88 2.62 -2.16
C PHE A 92 -1.87 3.13 -3.18
N GLN A 93 -2.32 3.33 -4.40
CA GLN A 93 -1.54 3.94 -5.47
C GLN A 93 -1.08 5.36 -5.12
N SER A 94 -1.94 6.16 -4.48
CA SER A 94 -1.67 7.55 -4.08
C SER A 94 -1.07 7.68 -2.67
N TYR A 95 -0.48 6.61 -2.13
CA TYR A 95 0.15 6.52 -0.81
C TYR A 95 -0.79 6.81 0.38
N ASN A 96 -1.67 7.77 0.28
CA ASN A 96 -2.64 8.23 1.30
C ASN A 96 -1.97 8.47 2.67
N LEU A 97 -0.81 9.14 2.65
CA LEU A 97 -0.11 9.56 3.85
C LEU A 97 -0.68 10.90 4.34
N LEU A 98 -0.73 11.07 5.66
CA LEU A 98 -1.10 12.34 6.27
C LEU A 98 0.10 13.31 6.20
N PRO A 99 0.03 14.41 5.44
CA PRO A 99 1.19 15.27 5.20
C PRO A 99 1.64 16.06 6.44
N SER A 100 0.76 16.20 7.43
CA SER A 100 1.09 16.83 8.72
C SER A 100 1.89 15.95 9.66
N MET A 101 1.90 14.63 9.43
CA MET A 101 2.55 13.63 10.26
C MET A 101 3.88 13.16 9.65
N THR A 102 4.83 12.81 10.50
CA THR A 102 6.08 12.17 10.08
C THR A 102 5.85 10.76 9.53
N ALA A 103 6.85 10.17 8.88
CA ALA A 103 6.81 8.79 8.41
C ALA A 103 6.51 7.80 9.56
N ALA A 104 7.17 7.96 10.71
CA ALA A 104 6.92 7.11 11.88
C ALA A 104 5.50 7.26 12.42
N GLU A 105 4.96 8.47 12.45
CA GLU A 105 3.58 8.71 12.89
C GLU A 105 2.56 8.14 11.91
N ASN A 106 2.77 8.30 10.61
CA ASN A 106 1.93 7.67 9.58
C ASN A 106 1.89 6.14 9.73
N VAL A 107 3.05 5.51 9.91
CA VAL A 107 3.13 4.06 10.13
C VAL A 107 2.46 3.65 11.45
N ALA A 108 2.54 4.48 12.49
CA ALA A 108 1.95 4.19 13.79
C ALA A 108 0.42 4.31 13.86
N LEU A 109 -0.24 4.91 12.84
CA LEU A 109 -1.68 5.18 12.84
C LEU A 109 -2.56 3.95 13.16
N PRO A 110 -2.38 2.78 12.49
CA PRO A 110 -3.20 1.61 12.78
C PRO A 110 -3.08 1.14 14.24
N LEU A 111 -1.88 1.28 14.81
CA LEU A 111 -1.65 0.91 16.21
C LEU A 111 -2.26 1.92 17.20
N MET A 112 -2.34 3.19 16.80
CA MET A 112 -3.03 4.23 17.57
C MET A 112 -4.52 3.94 17.67
N PHE A 113 -5.16 3.59 16.57
CA PHE A 113 -6.57 3.19 16.55
C PHE A 113 -6.84 1.91 17.37
N LYS A 114 -5.86 1.00 17.46
CA LYS A 114 -5.92 -0.17 18.37
C LYS A 114 -5.68 0.18 19.85
N GLY A 115 -5.58 1.47 20.20
CA GLY A 115 -5.38 1.92 21.59
C GLY A 115 -3.96 1.73 22.13
N MET A 116 -2.97 1.42 21.28
CA MET A 116 -1.59 1.20 21.73
C MET A 116 -0.93 2.50 22.19
N GLY A 117 -0.24 2.48 23.34
CA GLY A 117 0.46 3.62 23.91
C GLY A 117 1.56 4.18 22.99
N LYS A 118 1.79 5.51 23.03
CA LYS A 118 2.67 6.24 22.09
C LYS A 118 4.07 5.62 21.96
N LYS A 119 4.74 5.36 23.07
CA LYS A 119 6.11 4.82 23.11
C LYS A 119 6.21 3.44 22.40
N GLN A 120 5.22 2.59 22.62
CA GLN A 120 5.19 1.24 22.05
C GLN A 120 4.91 1.27 20.55
N ARG A 121 3.89 2.04 20.10
CA ARG A 121 3.56 2.12 18.68
C ARG A 121 4.67 2.78 17.86
N GLU A 122 5.36 3.79 18.40
CA GLU A 122 6.50 4.43 17.75
C GLU A 122 7.68 3.45 17.59
N LYS A 123 7.99 2.65 18.61
CA LYS A 123 9.01 1.58 18.53
C LYS A 123 8.69 0.59 17.41
N LEU A 124 7.44 0.15 17.29
CA LEU A 124 7.01 -0.77 16.24
C LEU A 124 7.05 -0.11 14.85
N ALA A 125 6.58 1.12 14.72
CA ALA A 125 6.64 1.87 13.47
C ALA A 125 8.08 2.03 12.95
N ARG A 126 9.02 2.41 13.81
CA ARG A 126 10.44 2.50 13.45
C ARG A 126 11.04 1.15 13.06
N LYS A 127 10.59 0.05 13.67
CA LYS A 127 11.01 -1.31 13.29
C LYS A 127 10.57 -1.65 11.86
N GLU A 128 9.33 -1.33 11.49
CA GLU A 128 8.84 -1.57 10.13
C GLU A 128 9.50 -0.63 9.11
N LEU A 129 9.72 0.65 9.45
CA LEU A 129 10.49 1.56 8.62
C LEU A 129 11.93 1.09 8.39
N LYS A 130 12.57 0.48 9.40
CA LYS A 130 13.90 -0.12 9.25
C LYS A 130 13.91 -1.23 8.20
N LYS A 131 12.88 -2.08 8.15
CA LYS A 131 12.76 -3.14 7.13
C LYS A 131 12.58 -2.58 5.72
N MET A 132 11.99 -1.38 5.61
CA MET A 132 11.82 -0.66 4.35
C MET A 132 13.03 0.22 3.98
N GLY A 133 14.15 0.16 4.73
CA GLY A 133 15.31 1.01 4.51
C GLY A 133 15.09 2.49 4.87
N LEU A 134 14.05 2.83 5.63
CA LEU A 134 13.62 4.21 5.89
C LEU A 134 13.80 4.66 7.36
N LEU A 135 14.66 3.98 8.13
CA LEU A 135 14.84 4.36 9.54
C LEU A 135 15.41 5.78 9.70
N SER A 136 16.33 6.19 8.81
CA SER A 136 16.92 7.53 8.76
C SER A 136 15.87 8.61 8.45
N ARG A 137 14.80 8.23 7.71
CA ARG A 137 13.70 9.11 7.31
C ARG A 137 12.48 9.06 8.24
N ALA A 138 12.56 8.35 9.36
CA ALA A 138 11.43 8.16 10.26
C ALA A 138 10.78 9.46 10.77
N ASN A 139 11.56 10.54 10.89
CA ASN A 139 11.09 11.85 11.35
C ASN A 139 10.76 12.83 10.20
N HIS A 140 10.93 12.44 8.93
CA HIS A 140 10.58 13.27 7.79
C HIS A 140 9.09 13.22 7.53
N LYS A 141 8.54 14.30 6.97
CA LYS A 141 7.15 14.37 6.49
C LYS A 141 7.07 13.86 5.05
N PRO A 142 5.89 13.42 4.59
CA PRO A 142 5.70 12.98 3.20
C PRO A 142 6.18 13.98 2.15
N THR A 143 6.03 15.27 2.39
CA THR A 143 6.48 16.36 1.50
C THR A 143 8.01 16.45 1.35
N GLU A 144 8.77 15.80 2.23
CA GLU A 144 10.23 15.76 2.23
C GLU A 144 10.76 14.42 1.67
N MET A 145 9.88 13.60 1.09
CA MET A 145 10.18 12.23 0.66
C MET A 145 9.86 12.03 -0.82
N SER A 146 10.68 11.21 -1.50
CA SER A 146 10.38 10.79 -2.88
C SER A 146 9.12 9.89 -2.94
N GLY A 147 8.52 9.73 -4.14
CA GLY A 147 7.35 8.86 -4.32
C GLY A 147 7.60 7.43 -3.86
N GLY A 148 8.75 6.84 -4.21
CA GLY A 148 9.12 5.50 -3.76
C GLY A 148 9.33 5.40 -2.25
N GLN A 149 9.85 6.45 -1.59
CA GLN A 149 9.95 6.51 -0.14
C GLN A 149 8.56 6.60 0.50
N GLN A 150 7.67 7.44 -0.04
CA GLN A 150 6.28 7.55 0.44
C GLN A 150 5.54 6.22 0.30
N GLN A 151 5.71 5.51 -0.82
CA GLN A 151 5.10 4.19 -1.00
C GLN A 151 5.62 3.19 0.03
N ARG A 152 6.93 3.15 0.28
CA ARG A 152 7.51 2.29 1.33
C ARG A 152 7.00 2.63 2.73
N VAL A 153 6.70 3.90 3.04
CA VAL A 153 6.00 4.29 4.28
C VAL A 153 4.57 3.73 4.31
N GLY A 154 3.83 3.83 3.20
CA GLY A 154 2.48 3.27 3.06
C GLY A 154 2.46 1.75 3.26
N ILE A 155 3.46 1.05 2.72
CA ILE A 155 3.65 -0.40 2.93
C ILE A 155 3.92 -0.69 4.41
N ALA A 156 4.91 -0.03 5.03
CA ALA A 156 5.21 -0.20 6.44
C ALA A 156 3.97 0.02 7.33
N ARG A 157 3.12 1.01 6.99
CA ARG A 157 1.84 1.27 7.65
C ARG A 157 0.87 0.09 7.53
N ALA A 158 0.77 -0.52 6.34
CA ALA A 158 -0.12 -1.65 6.12
C ALA A 158 0.29 -2.88 6.94
N PHE A 159 1.59 -3.12 7.11
CA PHE A 159 2.13 -4.30 7.78
C PHE A 159 2.28 -4.15 9.31
N VAL A 160 2.38 -2.92 9.85
CA VAL A 160 2.72 -2.68 11.27
C VAL A 160 1.74 -3.32 12.25
N ALA A 161 0.45 -3.39 11.88
CA ALA A 161 -0.61 -3.97 12.70
C ALA A 161 -0.72 -5.49 12.56
N LYS A 162 0.08 -6.12 11.69
CA LYS A 162 0.07 -7.55 11.34
C LYS A 162 -1.34 -8.04 10.99
N PRO A 163 -1.96 -7.49 9.94
CA PRO A 163 -3.30 -7.89 9.53
C PRO A 163 -3.31 -9.33 9.01
N LYS A 164 -4.49 -9.93 8.86
CA LYS A 164 -4.65 -11.23 8.22
C LYS A 164 -4.59 -11.14 6.69
N VAL A 165 -5.11 -10.06 6.15
CA VAL A 165 -5.17 -9.80 4.71
C VAL A 165 -4.70 -8.38 4.43
N ILE A 166 -3.87 -8.19 3.40
CA ILE A 166 -3.53 -6.89 2.85
C ILE A 166 -4.12 -6.77 1.44
N PHE A 167 -4.83 -5.67 1.22
CA PHE A 167 -5.33 -5.26 -0.08
C PHE A 167 -4.46 -4.16 -0.66
N ALA A 168 -4.02 -4.30 -1.92
CA ALA A 168 -3.17 -3.34 -2.61
C ALA A 168 -3.80 -2.94 -3.95
N ASP A 169 -4.13 -1.66 -4.09
CA ASP A 169 -4.68 -1.10 -5.33
C ASP A 169 -3.56 -0.39 -6.10
N GLU A 170 -3.10 -0.99 -7.19
CA GLU A 170 -2.01 -0.52 -8.06
C GLU A 170 -0.79 0.02 -7.28
N PRO A 171 -0.18 -0.77 -6.37
CA PRO A 171 0.78 -0.26 -5.40
C PRO A 171 2.07 0.30 -6.00
N THR A 172 2.31 0.09 -7.29
CA THR A 172 3.51 0.55 -8.01
C THR A 172 3.19 1.49 -9.17
N GLY A 173 1.91 1.81 -9.38
CA GLY A 173 1.45 2.55 -10.58
C GLY A 173 2.00 3.97 -10.75
N ASN A 174 2.55 4.58 -9.68
CA ASN A 174 3.15 5.92 -9.71
C ASN A 174 4.68 5.90 -9.60
N LEU A 175 5.33 4.73 -9.79
CA LEU A 175 6.75 4.55 -9.63
C LEU A 175 7.41 4.18 -10.98
N ASP A 176 8.69 4.50 -11.11
CA ASP A 176 9.50 3.99 -12.22
C ASP A 176 9.69 2.47 -12.12
N SER A 177 10.08 1.83 -13.21
CA SER A 177 10.18 0.37 -13.30
C SER A 177 11.14 -0.26 -12.29
N THR A 178 12.27 0.41 -12.01
CA THR A 178 13.28 -0.10 -11.06
C THR A 178 12.76 -0.01 -9.63
N THR A 179 12.23 1.14 -9.23
CA THR A 179 11.61 1.34 -7.92
C THR A 179 10.40 0.42 -7.72
N SER A 180 9.60 0.20 -8.77
CA SER A 180 8.45 -0.71 -8.76
C SER A 180 8.84 -2.13 -8.39
N ARG A 181 9.91 -2.67 -9.00
CA ARG A 181 10.42 -4.02 -8.70
C ARG A 181 10.93 -4.13 -7.26
N GLN A 182 11.71 -3.14 -6.79
CA GLN A 182 12.21 -3.11 -5.41
C GLN A 182 11.08 -3.06 -4.38
N VAL A 183 10.09 -2.20 -4.61
CA VAL A 183 8.91 -2.05 -3.74
C VAL A 183 8.10 -3.34 -3.72
N LEU A 184 7.83 -3.93 -4.89
CA LEU A 184 7.09 -5.19 -5.00
C LEU A 184 7.83 -6.33 -4.30
N TYR A 185 9.14 -6.47 -4.53
CA TYR A 185 9.97 -7.45 -3.82
C TYR A 185 9.84 -7.32 -2.30
N SER A 186 9.94 -6.08 -1.79
CA SER A 186 9.81 -5.79 -0.35
C SER A 186 8.45 -6.21 0.20
N MET A 187 7.36 -5.93 -0.53
CA MET A 187 6.00 -6.33 -0.14
C MET A 187 5.87 -7.85 -0.04
N LEU A 188 6.37 -8.57 -1.05
CA LEU A 188 6.31 -10.03 -1.12
C LEU A 188 7.08 -10.69 0.03
N GLU A 189 8.30 -10.25 0.26
CA GLU A 189 9.13 -10.77 1.34
C GLU A 189 8.50 -10.52 2.72
N MET A 190 7.90 -9.34 2.91
CA MET A 190 7.17 -9.06 4.15
C MET A 190 5.91 -9.91 4.28
N ALA A 191 5.09 -10.03 3.23
CA ALA A 191 3.89 -10.85 3.26
C ALA A 191 4.24 -12.31 3.60
N LYS A 192 5.25 -12.88 2.94
CA LYS A 192 5.76 -14.22 3.22
C LYS A 192 6.29 -14.37 4.66
N SER A 193 7.10 -13.40 5.13
CA SER A 193 7.70 -13.47 6.48
C SER A 193 6.69 -13.38 7.61
N TYR A 194 5.54 -12.76 7.36
CA TYR A 194 4.46 -12.62 8.34
C TYR A 194 3.32 -13.62 8.14
N GLY A 195 3.34 -14.44 7.07
CA GLY A 195 2.25 -15.35 6.72
C GLY A 195 0.94 -14.62 6.40
N ILE A 196 1.02 -13.45 5.78
CA ILE A 196 -0.13 -12.59 5.46
C ILE A 196 -0.64 -12.92 4.07
N THR A 197 -1.95 -13.09 3.92
CA THR A 197 -2.61 -13.19 2.61
C THR A 197 -2.58 -11.82 1.94
N PHE A 198 -2.20 -11.80 0.66
CA PHE A 198 -2.03 -10.56 -0.08
C PHE A 198 -2.91 -10.57 -1.34
N VAL A 199 -3.70 -9.52 -1.52
CA VAL A 199 -4.55 -9.34 -2.71
C VAL A 199 -4.16 -8.05 -3.40
N MET A 200 -3.63 -8.16 -4.60
CA MET A 200 -3.16 -7.02 -5.39
C MET A 200 -3.97 -6.85 -6.66
N VAL A 201 -4.37 -5.63 -6.95
CA VAL A 201 -4.88 -5.22 -8.26
C VAL A 201 -3.74 -4.54 -9.03
N THR A 202 -3.55 -4.95 -10.27
CA THR A 202 -2.60 -4.29 -11.18
C THR A 202 -3.08 -4.38 -12.63
N HIS A 203 -2.70 -3.41 -13.43
CA HIS A 203 -2.83 -3.49 -14.90
C HIS A 203 -1.53 -3.99 -15.55
N ASP A 204 -0.45 -4.08 -14.80
CA ASP A 204 0.84 -4.60 -15.26
C ASP A 204 0.84 -6.13 -15.17
N LYS A 205 0.80 -6.76 -16.35
CA LYS A 205 0.78 -8.23 -16.47
C LYS A 205 2.09 -8.87 -16.03
N GLU A 206 3.23 -8.19 -16.19
CA GLU A 206 4.52 -8.73 -15.76
C GLU A 206 4.58 -8.82 -14.24
N LEU A 207 4.14 -7.77 -13.55
CA LEU A 207 4.08 -7.77 -12.09
C LEU A 207 3.06 -8.77 -11.54
N ALA A 208 2.00 -9.07 -12.30
CA ALA A 208 1.00 -10.05 -11.89
C ALA A 208 1.54 -11.48 -11.79
N TYR A 209 2.58 -11.83 -12.55
CA TYR A 209 3.21 -13.14 -12.50
C TYR A 209 3.94 -13.45 -11.17
N CYS A 210 4.03 -12.48 -10.26
CA CYS A 210 4.47 -12.76 -8.89
C CYS A 210 3.35 -13.35 -8.02
N GLY A 211 2.10 -13.28 -8.47
CA GLY A 211 0.92 -13.78 -7.76
C GLY A 211 0.60 -15.23 -8.05
N ASP A 212 -0.11 -15.83 -7.11
CA ASP A 212 -0.73 -17.14 -7.21
C ASP A 212 -1.88 -17.21 -6.18
N PRO A 213 -3.13 -17.21 -6.63
CA PRO A 213 -3.63 -17.26 -8.01
C PRO A 213 -3.54 -15.93 -8.78
N ILE A 214 -3.60 -16.01 -10.12
CA ILE A 214 -3.81 -14.86 -11.00
C ILE A 214 -5.26 -14.90 -11.50
N VAL A 215 -6.03 -13.88 -11.14
CA VAL A 215 -7.45 -13.73 -11.49
C VAL A 215 -7.61 -12.67 -12.56
N THR A 216 -8.08 -13.05 -13.74
CA THR A 216 -8.35 -12.11 -14.84
C THR A 216 -9.81 -11.66 -14.81
N ILE A 217 -10.02 -10.33 -14.75
CA ILE A 217 -11.35 -9.72 -14.80
C ILE A 217 -11.56 -9.00 -16.13
N LYS A 218 -12.70 -9.27 -16.75
CA LYS A 218 -13.17 -8.59 -17.94
C LYS A 218 -14.68 -8.29 -17.81
N ASP A 219 -15.07 -7.06 -18.09
CA ASP A 219 -16.47 -6.60 -18.11
C ASP A 219 -17.25 -7.00 -16.84
N GLY A 220 -16.60 -6.85 -15.67
CA GLY A 220 -17.19 -7.17 -14.38
C GLY A 220 -17.33 -8.66 -14.04
N ARG A 221 -16.74 -9.57 -14.81
CA ARG A 221 -16.77 -11.02 -14.60
C ARG A 221 -15.36 -11.60 -14.49
N VAL A 222 -15.21 -12.68 -13.74
CA VAL A 222 -13.99 -13.50 -13.77
C VAL A 222 -13.95 -14.23 -15.09
N LEU A 223 -12.92 -13.91 -15.89
CA LEU A 223 -12.68 -14.59 -17.16
C LEU A 223 -11.86 -15.85 -16.94
N ASP A 224 -10.87 -15.78 -16.06
CA ASP A 224 -9.93 -16.86 -15.80
C ASP A 224 -9.38 -16.75 -14.36
N ASN A 225 -9.02 -17.91 -13.80
CA ASN A 225 -8.39 -18.03 -12.48
C ASN A 225 -7.28 -19.09 -12.58
N VAL A 226 -6.05 -18.64 -12.77
CA VAL A 226 -4.92 -19.50 -13.03
C VAL A 226 -4.11 -19.70 -11.76
N LEU A 227 -3.90 -20.96 -11.38
CA LEU A 227 -2.94 -21.36 -10.37
C LEU A 227 -1.61 -21.71 -11.05
N LEU A 228 -0.54 -21.05 -10.65
CA LEU A 228 0.79 -21.33 -11.21
C LEU A 228 1.43 -22.55 -10.55
N GLY A 229 2.16 -23.34 -11.33
CA GLY A 229 3.01 -24.40 -10.81
C GLY A 229 4.23 -23.86 -10.02
N GLU A 230 4.80 -24.62 -9.10
CA GLU A 230 5.95 -24.18 -8.29
C GLU A 230 7.17 -23.80 -9.14
N ASP A 231 7.43 -24.53 -10.22
CA ASP A 231 8.54 -24.24 -11.15
C ASP A 231 8.31 -22.91 -11.89
N GLU A 232 7.06 -22.68 -12.34
CA GLU A 232 6.67 -21.45 -13.02
C GLU A 232 6.74 -20.24 -12.09
N LYS A 233 6.30 -20.37 -10.84
CA LYS A 233 6.47 -19.35 -9.80
C LYS A 233 7.93 -19.00 -9.57
N ALA A 234 8.80 -20.03 -9.47
CA ALA A 234 10.23 -19.83 -9.24
C ALA A 234 10.90 -19.13 -10.44
N GLU A 235 10.50 -19.46 -11.67
CA GLU A 235 11.00 -18.83 -12.89
C GLU A 235 10.54 -17.38 -13.00
N ASN A 236 9.26 -17.11 -12.77
CA ASN A 236 8.69 -15.76 -12.77
C ASN A 236 9.35 -14.88 -11.72
N ARG A 237 9.59 -15.39 -10.51
CA ARG A 237 10.33 -14.66 -9.47
C ARG A 237 11.75 -14.33 -9.89
N ARG A 238 12.48 -15.28 -10.49
CA ARG A 238 13.84 -15.05 -11.01
C ARG A 238 13.83 -13.99 -12.11
N ARG A 239 12.87 -14.06 -13.03
CA ARG A 239 12.73 -13.09 -14.13
C ARG A 239 12.43 -11.68 -13.61
N LEU A 240 11.54 -11.54 -12.62
CA LEU A 240 11.12 -10.24 -12.08
C LEU A 240 12.16 -9.62 -11.14
N PHE A 241 12.83 -10.43 -10.34
CA PHE A 241 13.62 -9.98 -9.19
C PHE A 241 15.07 -10.49 -9.19
N GLY A 242 15.54 -11.16 -10.28
CA GLY A 242 16.85 -11.81 -10.31
C GLY A 242 18.02 -10.92 -9.89
N ASP A 243 17.90 -9.61 -10.15
CA ASP A 243 18.92 -8.61 -9.82
C ASP A 243 18.58 -7.84 -8.52
N VAL A 244 17.42 -8.10 -7.89
CA VAL A 244 16.99 -7.40 -6.68
C VAL A 244 17.39 -8.20 -5.45
N THR A 245 18.18 -7.60 -4.58
CA THR A 245 18.58 -8.19 -3.29
C THR A 245 17.98 -7.41 -2.13
N SER A 246 17.98 -8.03 -0.93
CA SER A 246 17.59 -7.33 0.30
C SER A 246 18.47 -6.09 0.60
N GLY A 247 19.67 -6.01 0.02
CA GLY A 247 20.56 -4.88 0.13
C GLY A 247 20.14 -3.68 -0.71
N ASP A 248 19.46 -3.91 -1.84
CA ASP A 248 18.98 -2.84 -2.74
C ASP A 248 17.80 -2.06 -2.16
N ILE A 249 17.19 -2.59 -1.09
CA ILE A 249 16.12 -1.94 -0.33
C ILE A 249 16.69 -0.95 0.70
N ALA A 250 17.92 -1.21 1.19
CA ALA A 250 18.63 -0.27 2.03
C ALA A 250 18.99 0.97 1.19
N GLU A 251 18.58 2.17 1.64
CA GLU A 251 19.13 3.40 1.07
C GLU A 251 20.66 3.26 1.14
N PRO A 252 21.41 3.58 0.06
CA PRO A 252 22.84 3.78 0.20
C PRO A 252 23.00 4.77 1.34
N GLU A 253 23.85 4.45 2.31
CA GLU A 253 24.24 5.39 3.35
C GLU A 253 24.72 6.65 2.62
N THR A 254 23.82 7.59 2.45
CA THR A 254 24.19 8.94 2.05
C THR A 254 25.00 9.40 3.23
N THR A 255 26.31 9.33 3.08
CA THR A 255 27.24 10.07 3.90
C THR A 255 26.67 11.47 3.95
N VAL A 256 26.07 11.82 5.07
CA VAL A 256 25.69 13.19 5.38
C VAL A 256 27.02 13.92 5.47
N ALA A 257 27.50 14.38 4.32
CA ALA A 257 28.45 15.48 4.32
C ALA A 257 27.72 16.58 5.10
N GLU A 258 28.20 16.85 6.28
CA GLU A 258 27.79 18.00 7.09
C GLU A 258 27.83 19.23 6.18
N GLU A 259 26.72 19.59 5.57
CA GLU A 259 26.52 20.93 5.06
C GLU A 259 26.46 21.84 6.26
N LYS A 260 27.68 22.29 6.65
CA LYS A 260 27.88 23.40 7.55
C LYS A 260 27.05 24.57 7.05
N LYS A 261 26.04 24.91 7.84
CA LYS A 261 25.16 26.07 7.68
C LYS A 261 25.89 27.31 7.12
N PRO A 262 25.63 27.80 5.90
CA PRO A 262 26.03 29.14 5.48
C PRO A 262 24.96 30.20 5.78
N ALA A 263 23.80 29.87 6.33
CA ALA A 263 22.70 30.80 6.47
C ALA A 263 22.86 31.92 7.55
N ALA A 264 23.71 31.72 8.55
CA ALA A 264 23.88 32.75 9.61
C ALA A 264 24.81 33.91 9.21
N ARG A 265 25.71 33.73 8.24
CA ARG A 265 26.62 34.79 7.79
C ARG A 265 25.97 35.67 6.72
N GLN A 266 25.15 35.13 5.85
CA GLN A 266 24.43 35.92 4.84
C GLN A 266 23.29 36.77 5.43
N ALA A 267 22.56 36.27 6.42
CA ALA A 267 21.54 37.05 7.13
C ALA A 267 22.10 38.26 7.86
N LYS A 268 23.33 38.15 8.45
CA LYS A 268 23.98 39.30 9.07
C LYS A 268 24.51 40.33 8.06
N ALA A 269 24.97 39.90 6.90
CA ALA A 269 25.42 40.81 5.84
C ALA A 269 24.25 41.58 5.20
N VAL A 270 23.11 40.96 4.99
CA VAL A 270 21.90 41.61 4.48
C VAL A 270 21.30 42.59 5.50
N ALA A 271 21.31 42.26 6.79
CA ALA A 271 20.85 43.17 7.86
C ALA A 271 21.77 44.40 8.02
N ALA A 272 23.08 44.25 7.85
CA ALA A 272 24.01 45.36 7.89
C ALA A 272 23.84 46.29 6.68
N ALA A 273 23.64 45.76 5.48
CA ALA A 273 23.44 46.55 4.26
C ALA A 273 22.11 47.33 4.26
N VAL A 274 21.07 46.78 4.90
CA VAL A 274 19.76 47.48 5.05
C VAL A 274 19.88 48.61 6.08
N ALA A 275 20.63 48.41 7.17
CA ALA A 275 20.85 49.45 8.18
C ALA A 275 21.66 50.64 7.66
N GLU A 276 22.63 50.41 6.76
CA GLU A 276 23.40 51.48 6.13
C GLU A 276 22.61 52.32 5.15
N LYS A 277 21.66 51.69 4.38
CA LYS A 277 20.79 52.42 3.48
C LYS A 277 19.78 53.31 4.20
N VAL A 278 19.25 52.87 5.33
CA VAL A 278 18.25 53.68 6.12
C VAL A 278 18.94 54.92 6.74
N ASN A 279 20.25 54.85 7.09
CA ASN A 279 20.96 56.00 7.63
C ASN A 279 21.40 57.02 6.56
N GLN A 280 21.47 56.63 5.27
CA GLN A 280 21.82 57.56 4.18
C GLN A 280 20.58 58.32 3.62
N GLU A 281 19.38 57.88 3.89
CA GLU A 281 18.14 58.58 3.47
C GLU A 281 17.56 59.52 4.55
N SER A 282 18.25 59.64 5.70
CA SER A 282 17.83 60.50 6.83
C SER A 282 18.75 61.71 7.12
N MET A 283 19.62 62.07 6.13
CA MET A 283 20.40 63.32 6.19
C MET A 283 19.93 64.27 5.01
#